data_e7d295a64e2913f362c95c53fa0c1270
#
_entry.id   e7d295a64e2913f362c95c53fa0c1270
#
_cell.length_a   1.000
_cell.length_b   1.000
_cell.length_c   1.000
_cell.angle_alpha   90.00
_cell.angle_beta   90.00
_cell.angle_gamma   90.00
#
_symmetry.space_group_name_H-M   'P 1'
#
loop_
_entity.id
_entity.type
_entity.pdbx_description
1 polymer ?
#
loop_
_entity_poly.entity_id
_entity_poly.type
_entity_poly.pdbx_seq_one_letter_code
_entity_poly.pdbx_strand_id
1 'polypeptide(L)' 'KLVRDSFTIPKDEYAGIDTLKERSVALGRPAKKSELLRAGLMALLAMSPNALHAALEAVPTIKTGRPKSDK' A
#
# COMPACT_ATOMS: atom_id res chain seq x y z
N LYS A 1 -21.05 1.73 1.38
CA LYS A 1 -20.76 0.65 2.26
C LYS A 1 -19.30 0.53 2.55
N LEU A 2 -18.97 0.21 3.78
CA LEU A 2 -17.60 0.05 4.22
C LEU A 2 -17.26 -1.43 4.28
N VAL A 3 -16.04 -1.74 3.88
CA VAL A 3 -15.54 -3.11 3.92
C VAL A 3 -14.29 -3.15 4.77
N ARG A 4 -14.15 -4.18 5.58
CA ARG A 4 -12.96 -4.42 6.36
C ARG A 4 -12.23 -5.60 5.83
N ASP A 5 -10.92 -5.49 5.83
CA ASP A 5 -10.07 -6.58 5.38
C ASP A 5 -8.73 -6.44 6.05
N SER A 6 -7.95 -7.50 6.06
CA SER A 6 -6.63 -7.43 6.65
C SER A 6 -5.61 -7.95 5.66
N PHE A 7 -4.41 -7.40 5.77
CA PHE A 7 -3.34 -7.71 4.84
C PHE A 7 -2.05 -7.91 5.58
N THR A 8 -1.16 -8.70 4.99
CA THR A 8 0.16 -8.92 5.53
C THR A 8 1.12 -7.94 4.86
N ILE A 9 1.77 -7.12 5.67
CA ILE A 9 2.70 -6.11 5.16
C ILE A 9 3.99 -6.19 5.97
N PRO A 10 5.16 -6.21 5.30
CA PRO A 10 6.42 -6.19 6.04
C PRO A 10 6.51 -4.96 6.93
N LYS A 11 7.16 -5.12 8.07
CA LYS A 11 7.26 -4.07 9.05
C LYS A 11 7.86 -2.79 8.45
N ASP A 12 8.90 -2.95 7.65
CA ASP A 12 9.56 -1.80 7.04
C ASP A 12 8.62 -1.01 6.16
N GLU A 13 7.82 -1.73 5.37
CA GLU A 13 6.89 -1.07 4.47
C GLU A 13 5.75 -0.45 5.25
N TYR A 14 5.33 -1.12 6.31
CA TYR A 14 4.26 -0.59 7.15
C TYR A 14 4.67 0.74 7.78
N ALA A 15 5.95 0.86 8.14
CA ALA A 15 6.46 2.10 8.71
C ALA A 15 6.36 3.25 7.72
N GLY A 16 6.27 2.96 6.43
CA GLY A 16 6.09 3.98 5.41
C GLY A 16 4.80 4.76 5.59
N ILE A 17 3.82 4.16 6.25
CA ILE A 17 2.57 4.85 6.51
C ILE A 17 2.82 6.06 7.41
N ASP A 18 3.66 5.89 8.43
CA ASP A 18 3.98 7.00 9.32
C ASP A 18 4.72 8.10 8.56
N THR A 19 5.64 7.70 7.68
CA THR A 19 6.35 8.67 6.86
C THR A 19 5.37 9.47 6.00
N LEU A 20 4.42 8.79 5.40
CA LEU A 20 3.43 9.47 4.56
C LEU A 20 2.54 10.38 5.39
N LYS A 21 2.22 9.97 6.61
CA LYS A 21 1.42 10.82 7.47
C LYS A 21 2.17 12.10 7.79
N GLU A 22 3.46 11.99 8.07
CA GLU A 22 4.28 13.19 8.33
C GLU A 22 4.33 14.09 7.11
N ARG A 23 4.48 13.50 5.94
CA ARG A 23 4.51 14.29 4.71
C ARG A 23 3.18 14.99 4.47
N SER A 24 2.08 14.33 4.80
CA SER A 24 0.77 14.94 4.63
C SER A 24 0.59 16.15 5.55
N VAL A 25 1.13 16.05 6.77
CA VAL A 25 1.08 17.18 7.69
C VAL A 25 1.88 18.34 7.13
N ALA A 26 3.07 18.04 6.60
CA ALA A 26 3.92 19.09 6.03
C ALA A 26 3.24 19.76 4.83
N LEU A 27 2.37 19.04 4.14
CA LEU A 27 1.64 19.59 3.02
C LEU A 27 0.41 20.40 3.46
N GLY A 28 0.16 20.43 4.76
CA GLY A 28 -1.01 21.14 5.27
C GLY A 28 -2.29 20.35 5.17
N ARG A 29 -2.19 19.05 4.90
CA ARG A 29 -3.36 18.21 4.77
C ARG A 29 -3.13 16.90 5.50
N PRO A 30 -3.23 16.91 6.83
CA PRO A 30 -3.04 15.67 7.59
C PRO A 30 -3.99 14.57 7.11
N ALA A 31 -3.48 13.37 7.01
CA ALA A 31 -4.26 12.26 6.51
C ALA A 31 -4.23 11.11 7.50
N LYS A 32 -5.33 10.37 7.54
CA LYS A 32 -5.43 9.18 8.35
C LYS A 32 -4.88 7.99 7.57
N LYS A 33 -4.58 6.93 8.31
CA LYS A 33 -4.05 5.73 7.69
C LYS A 33 -4.98 5.22 6.58
N SER A 34 -6.27 5.17 6.86
CA SER A 34 -7.22 4.69 5.86
C SER A 34 -7.28 5.58 4.63
N GLU A 35 -7.08 6.88 4.83
CA GLU A 35 -7.07 7.79 3.70
C GLU A 35 -5.85 7.56 2.82
N LEU A 36 -4.70 7.26 3.44
CA LEU A 36 -3.50 6.96 2.68
C LEU A 36 -3.67 5.70 1.85
N LEU A 37 -4.30 4.69 2.43
CA LEU A 37 -4.58 3.47 1.70
C LEU A 37 -5.52 3.71 0.52
N ARG A 38 -6.54 4.50 0.76
CA ARG A 38 -7.49 4.82 -0.30
C ARG A 38 -6.83 5.62 -1.41
N ALA A 39 -6.01 6.58 -1.04
CA ALA A 39 -5.29 7.37 -2.03
C ALA A 39 -4.36 6.51 -2.85
N GLY A 40 -3.66 5.57 -2.20
CA GLY A 40 -2.79 4.65 -2.90
C GLY A 40 -3.55 3.80 -3.90
N LEU A 41 -4.69 3.30 -3.47
CA LEU A 41 -5.52 2.49 -4.35
C LEU A 41 -5.99 3.29 -5.56
N MET A 42 -6.40 4.52 -5.33
CA MET A 42 -6.85 5.38 -6.41
C MET A 42 -5.70 5.68 -7.38
N ALA A 43 -4.51 5.88 -6.83
CA ALA A 43 -3.33 6.13 -7.68
C ALA A 43 -3.06 4.93 -8.58
N LEU A 44 -3.15 3.73 -8.01
CA LEU A 44 -2.90 2.52 -8.79
C LEU A 44 -3.96 2.34 -9.87
N LEU A 45 -5.21 2.64 -9.53
CA LEU A 45 -6.29 2.49 -10.50
C LEU A 45 -6.14 3.45 -11.67
N ALA A 46 -5.48 4.58 -11.43
CA ALA A 46 -5.29 5.57 -12.49
C ALA A 46 -4.07 5.29 -13.37
N MET A 47 -3.27 4.31 -12.99
CA MET A 47 -2.06 4.02 -13.76
C MET A 47 -2.36 3.32 -15.07
N SER A 48 -1.48 3.54 -16.07
CA SER A 48 -1.54 2.77 -17.28
C SER A 48 -1.17 1.32 -16.99
N PRO A 49 -1.53 0.37 -17.87
CA PRO A 49 -1.15 -1.02 -17.64
C PRO A 49 0.35 -1.22 -17.43
N ASN A 50 1.16 -0.51 -18.20
CA ASN A 50 2.61 -0.64 -18.04
C ASN A 50 3.09 -0.10 -16.70
N ALA A 51 2.57 1.04 -16.29
CA ALA A 51 2.96 1.63 -15.02
C ALA A 51 2.51 0.74 -13.86
N LEU A 52 1.31 0.21 -13.95
CA LEU A 52 0.79 -0.68 -12.93
C LEU A 52 1.65 -1.93 -12.83
N HIS A 53 2.01 -2.51 -13.95
CA HIS A 53 2.86 -3.70 -13.97
C HIS A 53 4.19 -3.41 -13.29
N ALA A 54 4.81 -2.28 -13.63
CA ALA A 54 6.09 -1.91 -13.03
C ALA A 54 5.97 -1.72 -11.53
N ALA A 55 4.89 -1.10 -11.09
CA ALA A 55 4.69 -0.87 -9.66
C ALA A 55 4.54 -2.20 -8.92
N LEU A 56 3.81 -3.14 -9.51
CA LEU A 56 3.62 -4.44 -8.88
C LEU A 56 4.91 -5.24 -8.85
N GLU A 57 5.71 -5.14 -9.91
CA GLU A 57 6.99 -5.85 -9.95
C GLU A 57 7.96 -5.32 -8.93
N ALA A 58 7.80 -4.08 -8.50
CA ALA A 58 8.68 -3.49 -7.51
C ALA A 58 8.36 -3.97 -6.09
N VAL A 59 7.24 -4.62 -5.90
CA VAL A 59 6.84 -5.10 -4.58
C VAL A 59 7.48 -6.46 -4.33
N PRO A 60 8.29 -6.59 -3.27
CA PRO A 60 8.94 -7.87 -2.99
C PRO A 60 7.94 -8.92 -2.56
N THR A 61 8.27 -10.17 -2.85
CA THR A 61 7.46 -11.28 -2.41
C THR A 61 7.55 -11.41 -0.89
N ILE A 62 6.43 -11.68 -0.26
CA ILE A 62 6.38 -11.83 1.18
C ILE A 62 6.27 -13.30 1.53
N LYS A 63 7.11 -13.73 2.47
CA LYS A 63 6.98 -15.06 3.03
C LYS A 63 6.08 -14.99 4.22
N THR A 64 5.00 -15.73 4.18
CA THR A 64 4.02 -15.66 5.24
C THR A 64 4.11 -16.79 6.23
N GLY A 65 5.21 -17.51 6.20
CA GLY A 65 5.38 -18.58 7.15
C GLY A 65 4.83 -19.90 6.66
N ARG A 66 4.06 -19.93 5.59
CA ARG A 66 3.55 -21.13 5.08
C ARG A 66 3.75 -21.15 3.59
N PRO A 67 4.30 -22.20 3.03
CA PRO A 67 4.56 -22.23 1.60
C PRO A 67 3.24 -22.15 0.85
N LYS A 68 3.30 -21.45 -0.25
CA LYS A 68 2.17 -21.38 -1.08
C LYS A 68 2.19 -22.46 -1.99
N SER A 69 1.31 -23.13 -2.08
CA SER A 69 1.39 -24.14 -3.05
C SER A 69 0.76 -23.70 -4.32
N ASP A 70 0.66 -23.41 -4.28
CA ASP A 70 0.29 -23.17 -5.14
C ASP A 70 0.08 -22.88 -5.80
N LYS A 71 0.04 -22.99 -5.75
CA LYS A 71 -0.07 -22.77 -6.34
C LYS A 71 0.02 -22.78 -6.65
#